data_98b8938a98f20b6cf36aed8f884ec673
#
_entry.id   98b8938a98f20b6cf36aed8f884ec673
#
_cell.length_a   1.000
_cell.length_b   1.000
_cell.length_c   1.000
_cell.angle_alpha   90.00
_cell.angle_beta   90.00
_cell.angle_gamma   90.00
#
_symmetry.space_group_name_H-M   'P 1'
#
loop_
_entity.id
_entity.type
_entity.pdbx_description
1 polymer ?
#
loop_
_entity_poly.entity_id
_entity_poly.type
_entity_poly.pdbx_seq_one_letter_code
_entity_poly.pdbx_strand_id
1 'polypeptide(L)'
;MNMVPKDFTKENEDQLFRLLRQLDLAPEASQRALASRLGISLGRVNALLRDAADAGFIDISESQSADRRQRVSYGLTARGAAQKNQLIDAFLARKFAEYDALHEELTGATTGFNPMTRTKLMQNNLAPIPELYVSFDSAQKMKMEAAELTSWDLTPRQICDLELLMNGGFNPLKGFLSQADYDGVVENMRLADGQLWPIPITLDVSETFAEGLELGQDIALRDQEGVILATMTVTDSWSPDKAKEAEMVFGADDLAHPAVNYLHNKAGKIYLGGPVTGIQQPVHYDFRARRDTPNELRAYFRKLGWRRIVAFQTRNPLHRAHQELTFRAAKEAEANLLIHPVVGMTKPGDIDHFTRVRCYEAVLDQYPASTTTMSLLNLAMRMAGPREAVWHGIIRKNHGCTHFIVGRDHAGPGKNSAGEDFYGPYDAQDLFREHQAEIGIEMVDFKHMVYVQERAQYEPADEIKDKESVTVLNISGTELRR
;
A
#
# COMPACT_ATOMS: atom_id res chain seq x y z
N MET A 1 -14.10 -17.82 42.68
CA MET A 1 -15.50 -18.15 42.30
C MET A 1 -15.74 -17.41 40.98
N ASN A 2 -15.54 -18.11 39.85
CA ASN A 2 -15.67 -17.52 38.51
C ASN A 2 -17.16 -17.37 38.19
N MET A 3 -17.65 -16.14 38.21
CA MET A 3 -18.98 -15.86 37.65
C MET A 3 -18.89 -15.96 36.12
N VAL A 4 -19.54 -16.97 35.56
CA VAL A 4 -19.77 -17.11 34.12
C VAL A 4 -20.61 -15.91 33.68
N PRO A 5 -20.22 -15.15 32.63
CA PRO A 5 -21.06 -14.07 32.12
C PRO A 5 -22.38 -14.63 31.62
N LYS A 6 -23.50 -13.91 31.86
CA LYS A 6 -24.82 -14.22 31.28
C LYS A 6 -24.63 -14.44 29.77
N ASP A 7 -25.10 -15.58 29.27
CA ASP A 7 -25.15 -15.89 27.85
C ASP A 7 -25.95 -14.79 27.13
N PHE A 8 -25.23 -13.93 26.42
CA PHE A 8 -25.86 -12.99 25.51
C PHE A 8 -26.43 -13.77 24.33
N THR A 9 -27.69 -13.55 23.99
CA THR A 9 -28.25 -14.03 22.72
C THR A 9 -27.47 -13.35 21.56
N LYS A 10 -27.41 -13.98 20.38
CA LYS A 10 -26.69 -13.43 19.20
C LYS A 10 -27.11 -11.99 18.87
N GLU A 11 -28.37 -11.65 19.03
CA GLU A 11 -28.90 -10.30 18.87
C GLU A 11 -28.35 -9.31 19.91
N ASN A 12 -28.19 -9.76 21.14
CA ASN A 12 -27.60 -8.97 22.21
C ASN A 12 -26.12 -8.69 21.97
N GLU A 13 -25.39 -9.64 21.41
CA GLU A 13 -23.97 -9.45 21.03
C GLU A 13 -23.82 -8.38 19.93
N ASP A 14 -24.68 -8.38 18.91
CA ASP A 14 -24.67 -7.38 17.85
C ASP A 14 -24.98 -5.98 18.39
N GLN A 15 -25.95 -5.89 19.30
CA GLN A 15 -26.30 -4.61 19.94
C GLN A 15 -25.18 -4.12 20.86
N LEU A 16 -24.56 -5.02 21.62
CA LEU A 16 -23.40 -4.71 22.46
C LEU A 16 -22.22 -4.24 21.63
N PHE A 17 -21.88 -4.94 20.56
CA PHE A 17 -20.81 -4.53 19.64
C PHE A 17 -21.05 -3.11 19.09
N ARG A 18 -22.26 -2.85 18.59
CA ARG A 18 -22.64 -1.53 18.07
C ARG A 18 -22.56 -0.45 19.15
N LEU A 19 -22.97 -0.75 20.39
CA LEU A 19 -22.85 0.17 21.51
C LEU A 19 -21.39 0.49 21.81
N LEU A 20 -20.55 -0.52 22.05
CA LEU A 20 -19.12 -0.32 22.34
C LEU A 20 -18.42 0.47 21.24
N ARG A 21 -18.75 0.23 19.97
CA ARG A 21 -18.24 1.01 18.84
C ARG A 21 -18.68 2.48 18.89
N GLN A 22 -19.93 2.76 19.26
CA GLN A 22 -20.41 4.14 19.34
C GLN A 22 -19.78 4.89 20.51
N LEU A 23 -19.54 4.22 21.63
CA LEU A 23 -18.87 4.81 22.79
C LEU A 23 -17.40 5.10 22.54
N ASP A 24 -16.73 4.26 21.78
CA ASP A 24 -15.35 4.46 21.33
C ASP A 24 -15.21 5.69 20.42
N LEU A 25 -16.19 5.93 19.54
CA LEU A 25 -16.22 7.07 18.62
C LEU A 25 -16.71 8.37 19.26
N ALA A 26 -17.56 8.30 20.26
CA ALA A 26 -18.18 9.47 20.88
C ALA A 26 -18.52 9.18 22.36
N PRO A 27 -17.51 9.22 23.26
CA PRO A 27 -17.69 8.90 24.68
C PRO A 27 -18.72 9.80 25.41
N GLU A 28 -18.92 11.02 24.94
CA GLU A 28 -19.84 12.01 25.52
C GLU A 28 -21.25 11.98 24.89
N ALA A 29 -21.56 10.95 24.06
CA ALA A 29 -22.86 10.87 23.43
C ALA A 29 -23.95 10.65 24.47
N SER A 30 -25.03 11.46 24.42
CA SER A 30 -26.20 11.26 25.29
C SER A 30 -26.90 9.92 24.97
N GLN A 31 -27.55 9.33 25.97
CA GLN A 31 -28.31 8.08 25.78
C GLN A 31 -29.37 8.19 24.67
N ARG A 32 -29.98 9.37 24.46
CA ARG A 32 -30.92 9.64 23.36
C ARG A 32 -30.20 9.63 22.01
N ALA A 33 -29.01 10.19 21.93
CA ALA A 33 -28.19 10.17 20.72
C ALA A 33 -27.74 8.74 20.39
N LEU A 34 -27.35 7.96 21.39
CA LEU A 34 -27.03 6.53 21.24
C LEU A 34 -28.23 5.73 20.76
N ALA A 35 -29.42 5.96 21.34
CA ALA A 35 -30.66 5.29 20.93
C ALA A 35 -30.99 5.57 19.45
N SER A 36 -30.88 6.82 19.02
CA SER A 36 -31.08 7.24 17.63
C SER A 36 -30.06 6.57 16.67
N ARG A 37 -28.76 6.60 17.02
CA ARG A 37 -27.69 6.01 16.20
C ARG A 37 -27.75 4.49 16.10
N LEU A 38 -28.21 3.84 17.18
CA LEU A 38 -28.32 2.37 17.22
C LEU A 38 -29.65 1.85 16.65
N GLY A 39 -30.63 2.73 16.47
CA GLY A 39 -31.96 2.35 16.02
C GLY A 39 -32.75 1.50 17.02
N ILE A 40 -32.51 1.71 18.35
CA ILE A 40 -33.17 0.95 19.43
C ILE A 40 -33.78 1.89 20.46
N SER A 41 -34.65 1.39 21.32
CA SER A 41 -35.31 2.20 22.33
C SER A 41 -34.35 2.69 23.41
N LEU A 42 -34.65 3.83 24.03
CA LEU A 42 -33.86 4.41 25.10
C LEU A 42 -33.74 3.45 26.31
N GLY A 43 -34.83 2.70 26.62
CA GLY A 43 -34.80 1.69 27.67
C GLY A 43 -33.82 0.55 27.37
N ARG A 44 -33.69 0.19 26.08
CA ARG A 44 -32.75 -0.84 25.64
C ARG A 44 -31.30 -0.36 25.74
N VAL A 45 -31.03 0.91 25.36
CA VAL A 45 -29.69 1.54 25.54
C VAL A 45 -29.29 1.53 27.00
N ASN A 46 -30.21 1.92 27.92
CA ASN A 46 -29.95 1.93 29.33
C ASN A 46 -29.65 0.54 29.91
N ALA A 47 -30.32 -0.49 29.41
CA ALA A 47 -30.02 -1.86 29.79
C ALA A 47 -28.63 -2.29 29.33
N LEU A 48 -28.30 -2.01 28.05
CA LEU A 48 -27.00 -2.36 27.48
C LEU A 48 -25.83 -1.61 28.14
N LEU A 49 -26.04 -0.34 28.53
CA LEU A 49 -25.01 0.46 29.24
C LEU A 49 -24.76 -0.12 30.65
N ARG A 50 -25.81 -0.56 31.36
CA ARG A 50 -25.68 -1.24 32.66
C ARG A 50 -24.96 -2.58 32.51
N ASP A 51 -25.41 -3.41 31.58
CA ASP A 51 -24.77 -4.69 31.32
C ASP A 51 -23.28 -4.57 30.95
N ALA A 52 -22.95 -3.55 30.16
CA ALA A 52 -21.55 -3.23 29.77
C ALA A 52 -20.71 -2.70 30.95
N ALA A 53 -21.29 -1.91 31.83
CA ALA A 53 -20.61 -1.42 33.02
C ALA A 53 -20.43 -2.55 34.05
N ASP A 54 -21.47 -3.38 34.29
CA ASP A 54 -21.40 -4.52 35.20
C ASP A 54 -20.37 -5.57 34.73
N ALA A 55 -20.21 -5.72 33.40
CA ALA A 55 -19.19 -6.55 32.80
C ALA A 55 -17.78 -5.93 32.83
N GLY A 56 -17.66 -4.68 33.24
CA GLY A 56 -16.38 -3.94 33.24
C GLY A 56 -15.87 -3.60 31.85
N PHE A 57 -16.74 -3.45 30.86
CA PHE A 57 -16.38 -3.03 29.50
C PHE A 57 -16.32 -1.52 29.34
N ILE A 58 -17.06 -0.79 30.17
CA ILE A 58 -17.09 0.68 30.17
C ILE A 58 -16.97 1.23 31.59
N ASP A 59 -16.34 2.41 31.69
CA ASP A 59 -16.34 3.25 32.88
C ASP A 59 -17.30 4.42 32.66
N ILE A 60 -18.09 4.72 33.69
CA ILE A 60 -19.03 5.84 33.66
C ILE A 60 -18.45 6.94 34.55
N SER A 61 -18.17 8.12 33.94
CA SER A 61 -17.69 9.29 34.66
C SER A 61 -18.69 10.44 34.55
N GLU A 62 -18.90 11.13 35.66
CA GLU A 62 -19.75 12.31 35.73
C GLU A 62 -18.87 13.53 35.88
N SER A 63 -19.04 14.54 35.01
CA SER A 63 -18.38 15.83 35.10
C SER A 63 -19.41 16.97 35.18
N GLN A 64 -19.13 17.98 35.99
CA GLN A 64 -19.93 19.21 35.98
C GLN A 64 -19.34 20.17 34.93
N SER A 65 -20.17 20.55 33.95
CA SER A 65 -19.77 21.62 33.00
C SER A 65 -19.97 23.02 33.64
N ALA A 66 -19.29 24.01 33.09
CA ALA A 66 -19.40 25.44 33.53
C ALA A 66 -20.85 25.94 33.57
N ASP A 67 -21.78 25.32 32.82
CA ASP A 67 -23.22 25.63 32.76
C ASP A 67 -24.07 24.83 33.77
N ARG A 68 -23.49 24.27 34.83
CA ARG A 68 -24.20 23.49 35.87
C ARG A 68 -25.01 22.27 35.34
N ARG A 69 -24.78 21.82 34.12
CA ARG A 69 -25.40 20.59 33.61
C ARG A 69 -24.49 19.40 33.87
N GLN A 70 -25.02 18.35 34.50
CA GLN A 70 -24.34 17.08 34.65
C GLN A 70 -24.10 16.46 33.28
N ARG A 71 -22.85 16.24 32.91
CA ARG A 71 -22.45 15.48 31.72
C ARG A 71 -21.96 14.12 32.16
N VAL A 72 -22.53 13.07 31.55
CA VAL A 72 -22.09 11.71 31.74
C VAL A 72 -21.25 11.32 30.49
N SER A 73 -20.07 10.80 30.73
CA SER A 73 -19.24 10.23 29.67
C SER A 73 -18.99 8.73 29.93
N TYR A 74 -18.88 7.98 28.83
CA TYR A 74 -18.74 6.53 28.84
C TYR A 74 -17.40 6.16 28.19
N GLY A 75 -16.38 5.88 28.99
CA GLY A 75 -15.07 5.46 28.53
C GLY A 75 -15.00 3.95 28.31
N LEU A 76 -14.42 3.50 27.18
CA LEU A 76 -14.09 2.07 27.04
C LEU A 76 -12.90 1.72 27.94
N THR A 77 -13.04 0.65 28.70
CA THR A 77 -11.92 0.05 29.42
C THR A 77 -11.06 -0.78 28.46
N ALA A 78 -9.84 -1.17 28.87
CA ALA A 78 -9.00 -2.10 28.11
C ALA A 78 -9.74 -3.43 27.83
N ARG A 79 -10.55 -3.90 28.80
CA ARG A 79 -11.40 -5.08 28.66
C ARG A 79 -12.53 -4.86 27.65
N GLY A 80 -13.14 -3.69 27.64
CA GLY A 80 -14.17 -3.31 26.67
C GLY A 80 -13.63 -3.18 25.24
N ALA A 81 -12.42 -2.65 25.08
CA ALA A 81 -11.75 -2.61 23.78
C ALA A 81 -11.43 -4.01 23.26
N ALA A 82 -10.92 -4.91 24.12
CA ALA A 82 -10.68 -6.30 23.76
C ALA A 82 -11.97 -7.02 23.38
N GLN A 83 -13.05 -6.84 24.17
CA GLN A 83 -14.37 -7.43 23.88
C GLN A 83 -14.95 -6.90 22.56
N LYS A 84 -14.84 -5.60 22.30
CA LYS A 84 -15.25 -5.01 21.02
C LYS A 84 -14.55 -5.68 19.83
N ASN A 85 -13.23 -5.88 19.94
CA ASN A 85 -12.44 -6.51 18.88
C ASN A 85 -12.83 -7.99 18.68
N GLN A 86 -13.09 -8.71 19.76
CA GLN A 86 -13.55 -10.11 19.70
C GLN A 86 -14.92 -10.25 19.02
N LEU A 87 -15.82 -9.29 19.25
CA LEU A 87 -17.17 -9.29 18.68
C LEU A 87 -17.21 -8.87 17.20
N ILE A 88 -16.17 -8.19 16.68
CA ILE A 88 -16.11 -7.75 15.28
C ILE A 88 -16.26 -8.93 14.32
N ASP A 89 -15.46 -9.96 14.49
CA ASP A 89 -15.43 -11.11 13.58
C ASP A 89 -16.76 -11.86 13.56
N ALA A 90 -17.35 -12.07 14.74
CA ALA A 90 -18.64 -12.72 14.87
C ALA A 90 -19.79 -11.89 14.25
N PHE A 91 -19.76 -10.56 14.44
CA PHE A 91 -20.73 -9.64 13.84
C PHE A 91 -20.64 -9.64 12.32
N LEU A 92 -19.43 -9.54 11.77
CA LEU A 92 -19.19 -9.55 10.33
C LEU A 92 -19.61 -10.88 9.70
N ALA A 93 -19.28 -12.00 10.32
CA ALA A 93 -19.69 -13.32 9.83
C ALA A 93 -21.22 -13.45 9.73
N ARG A 94 -21.97 -12.94 10.72
CA ARG A 94 -23.44 -12.93 10.67
C ARG A 94 -24.00 -12.04 9.57
N LYS A 95 -23.42 -10.85 9.37
CA LYS A 95 -23.86 -9.92 8.32
C LYS A 95 -23.59 -10.45 6.92
N PHE A 96 -22.50 -11.19 6.74
CA PHE A 96 -22.23 -11.88 5.49
C PHE A 96 -23.22 -13.00 5.21
N ALA A 97 -23.52 -13.81 6.21
CA ALA A 97 -24.49 -14.87 6.04
C ALA A 97 -25.90 -14.34 5.69
N GLU A 98 -26.32 -13.21 6.30
CA GLU A 98 -27.55 -12.51 5.92
C GLU A 98 -27.52 -12.01 4.48
N TYR A 99 -26.39 -11.43 4.06
CA TYR A 99 -26.23 -10.94 2.68
C TYR A 99 -26.28 -12.08 1.66
N ASP A 100 -25.55 -13.17 1.92
CA ASP A 100 -25.51 -14.32 1.03
C ASP A 100 -26.89 -14.98 0.91
N ALA A 101 -27.63 -15.10 2.02
CA ALA A 101 -29.01 -15.61 2.01
C ALA A 101 -29.96 -14.73 1.18
N LEU A 102 -29.88 -13.40 1.35
CA LEU A 102 -30.66 -12.45 0.55
C LEU A 102 -30.27 -12.47 -0.93
N HIS A 103 -28.98 -12.62 -1.22
CA HIS A 103 -28.49 -12.70 -2.58
C HIS A 103 -28.97 -13.98 -3.28
N GLU A 104 -28.92 -15.11 -2.58
CA GLU A 104 -29.45 -16.38 -3.07
C GLU A 104 -30.98 -16.30 -3.32
N GLU A 105 -31.73 -15.68 -2.42
CA GLU A 105 -33.17 -15.45 -2.57
C GLU A 105 -33.50 -14.58 -3.80
N LEU A 106 -32.72 -13.51 -4.03
CA LEU A 106 -32.97 -12.56 -5.12
C LEU A 106 -32.47 -13.04 -6.48
N THR A 107 -31.40 -13.83 -6.52
CA THR A 107 -30.76 -14.19 -7.81
C THR A 107 -31.01 -15.64 -8.21
N GLY A 108 -31.50 -16.49 -7.31
CA GLY A 108 -31.70 -17.93 -7.55
C GLY A 108 -30.39 -18.69 -7.88
N ALA A 109 -29.25 -18.05 -7.69
CA ALA A 109 -27.93 -18.60 -7.99
C ALA A 109 -27.25 -19.03 -6.69
N THR A 110 -27.14 -20.34 -6.49
CA THR A 110 -26.21 -20.89 -5.49
C THR A 110 -24.78 -20.62 -5.98
N THR A 111 -24.17 -19.56 -5.47
CA THR A 111 -22.74 -19.36 -5.65
C THR A 111 -22.04 -20.44 -4.83
N GLY A 112 -21.48 -21.45 -5.50
CA GLY A 112 -20.68 -22.52 -4.88
C GLY A 112 -19.36 -22.00 -4.27
N PHE A 113 -19.39 -20.83 -3.67
CA PHE A 113 -18.27 -20.15 -3.05
C PHE A 113 -18.33 -20.37 -1.53
N ASN A 114 -17.29 -21.01 -1.01
CA ASN A 114 -17.10 -21.15 0.41
C ASN A 114 -16.86 -19.76 1.06
N PRO A 115 -17.82 -19.19 1.83
CA PRO A 115 -17.70 -17.86 2.42
C PRO A 115 -16.47 -17.71 3.32
N MET A 116 -16.05 -18.79 3.98
CA MET A 116 -14.89 -18.82 4.87
C MET A 116 -13.57 -18.55 4.12
N THR A 117 -13.41 -19.07 2.90
CA THR A 117 -12.17 -18.85 2.11
C THR A 117 -12.09 -17.41 1.61
N ARG A 118 -13.23 -16.85 1.18
CA ARG A 118 -13.31 -15.45 0.72
C ARG A 118 -13.09 -14.45 1.87
N THR A 119 -13.70 -14.69 3.04
CA THR A 119 -13.54 -13.84 4.22
C THR A 119 -12.10 -13.88 4.74
N LYS A 120 -11.45 -15.05 4.73
CA LYS A 120 -10.08 -15.23 5.21
C LYS A 120 -9.04 -14.55 4.29
N LEU A 121 -9.24 -14.61 2.97
CA LEU A 121 -8.41 -13.91 1.97
C LEU A 121 -8.58 -12.37 2.07
N MET A 122 -9.80 -11.89 2.25
CA MET A 122 -10.09 -10.45 2.35
C MET A 122 -9.68 -9.83 3.70
N GLN A 123 -9.82 -10.54 4.80
CA GLN A 123 -9.39 -10.07 6.13
C GLN A 123 -7.87 -9.99 6.23
N ASN A 124 -7.12 -10.94 5.65
CA ASN A 124 -5.67 -10.94 5.66
C ASN A 124 -5.06 -9.76 4.88
N ASN A 125 -5.72 -9.28 3.82
CA ASN A 125 -5.16 -8.17 3.02
C ASN A 125 -5.18 -6.82 3.74
N LEU A 126 -6.07 -6.60 4.70
CA LEU A 126 -6.19 -5.34 5.45
C LEU A 126 -5.67 -5.43 6.88
N ALA A 127 -5.20 -6.59 7.35
CA ALA A 127 -4.52 -6.69 8.64
C ALA A 127 -3.24 -5.84 8.63
N PRO A 128 -2.84 -5.24 9.77
CA PRO A 128 -1.57 -4.54 9.85
C PRO A 128 -0.41 -5.43 9.41
N ILE A 129 0.54 -4.85 8.69
CA ILE A 129 1.79 -5.52 8.30
C ILE A 129 2.93 -5.07 9.21
N PRO A 130 4.01 -5.87 9.34
CA PRO A 130 5.18 -5.47 10.11
C PRO A 130 5.80 -4.19 9.57
N GLU A 131 6.17 -3.30 10.47
CA GLU A 131 7.00 -2.12 10.24
C GLU A 131 8.32 -2.30 10.99
N LEU A 132 9.39 -1.66 10.53
CA LEU A 132 10.70 -1.78 11.16
C LEU A 132 10.96 -0.64 12.17
N TYR A 133 10.00 0.22 12.43
CA TYR A 133 10.12 1.29 13.42
C TYR A 133 10.09 0.74 14.84
N VAL A 134 10.97 1.24 15.68
CA VAL A 134 10.92 1.01 17.12
C VAL A 134 9.88 1.92 17.79
N SER A 135 9.56 1.65 19.05
CA SER A 135 8.70 2.54 19.85
C SER A 135 9.33 3.93 20.01
N PHE A 136 8.50 4.95 20.26
CA PHE A 136 8.97 6.32 20.42
C PHE A 136 10.08 6.45 21.51
N ASP A 137 9.89 5.81 22.66
CA ASP A 137 10.89 5.85 23.76
C ASP A 137 12.20 5.18 23.35
N SER A 138 12.12 4.04 22.65
CA SER A 138 13.31 3.35 22.12
C SER A 138 14.00 4.22 21.05
N ALA A 139 13.25 4.89 20.19
CA ALA A 139 13.80 5.75 19.15
C ALA A 139 14.62 6.91 19.73
N GLN A 140 14.15 7.53 20.83
CA GLN A 140 14.88 8.62 21.49
C GLN A 140 16.24 8.15 22.04
N LYS A 141 16.27 6.97 22.66
CA LYS A 141 17.51 6.38 23.16
C LYS A 141 18.44 6.00 22.01
N MET A 142 17.95 5.26 21.02
CA MET A 142 18.71 4.84 19.86
C MET A 142 19.28 6.00 19.05
N LYS A 143 18.56 7.12 18.97
CA LYS A 143 19.04 8.32 18.29
C LYS A 143 20.31 8.90 18.92
N MET A 144 20.40 8.87 20.25
CA MET A 144 21.61 9.30 20.96
C MET A 144 22.77 8.30 20.75
N GLU A 145 22.48 7.01 20.83
CA GLU A 145 23.47 5.96 20.60
C GLU A 145 23.98 5.96 19.15
N ALA A 146 23.08 6.11 18.20
CA ALA A 146 23.40 6.13 16.77
C ALA A 146 24.23 7.37 16.34
N ALA A 147 24.22 8.45 17.12
CA ALA A 147 25.04 9.63 16.85
C ALA A 147 26.56 9.36 16.96
N GLU A 148 26.93 8.32 17.72
CA GLU A 148 28.33 7.90 17.91
C GLU A 148 28.78 6.83 16.91
N LEU A 149 27.83 6.30 16.09
CA LEU A 149 28.13 5.26 15.11
C LEU A 149 28.77 5.85 13.84
N THR A 150 29.56 5.00 13.17
CA THR A 150 29.94 5.26 11.77
C THR A 150 28.68 5.46 10.94
N SER A 151 28.61 6.55 10.16
CA SER A 151 27.37 6.91 9.48
C SER A 151 27.53 7.00 7.97
N TRP A 152 26.48 6.64 7.25
CA TRP A 152 26.36 6.78 5.81
C TRP A 152 25.26 7.78 5.46
N ASP A 153 25.58 8.78 4.61
CA ASP A 153 24.63 9.74 4.09
C ASP A 153 23.97 9.14 2.84
N LEU A 154 22.68 8.86 2.98
CA LEU A 154 21.88 8.17 1.96
C LEU A 154 21.67 9.03 0.71
N THR A 155 21.79 8.41 -0.45
CA THR A 155 21.35 8.99 -1.71
C THR A 155 19.82 9.10 -1.77
N PRO A 156 19.24 9.96 -2.65
CA PRO A 156 17.79 10.04 -2.81
C PRO A 156 17.12 8.69 -3.13
N ARG A 157 17.79 7.80 -3.89
CA ARG A 157 17.33 6.45 -4.18
C ARG A 157 17.27 5.59 -2.91
N GLN A 158 18.34 5.62 -2.14
CA GLN A 158 18.45 4.85 -0.88
C GLN A 158 17.47 5.35 0.17
N ILE A 159 17.14 6.65 0.22
CA ILE A 159 16.11 7.20 1.10
C ILE A 159 14.72 6.65 0.72
N CYS A 160 14.38 6.60 -0.57
CA CYS A 160 13.13 6.00 -1.02
C CYS A 160 13.04 4.52 -0.65
N ASP A 161 14.12 3.76 -0.84
CA ASP A 161 14.18 2.34 -0.50
C ASP A 161 14.09 2.13 1.02
N LEU A 162 14.82 2.89 1.81
CA LEU A 162 14.79 2.83 3.26
C LEU A 162 13.40 3.14 3.82
N GLU A 163 12.73 4.17 3.30
CA GLU A 163 11.37 4.51 3.73
C GLU A 163 10.40 3.35 3.52
N LEU A 164 10.43 2.71 2.34
CA LEU A 164 9.57 1.58 2.02
C LEU A 164 9.95 0.29 2.76
N LEU A 165 11.22 0.10 3.11
CA LEU A 165 11.65 -0.94 4.04
C LEU A 165 11.02 -0.71 5.43
N MET A 166 11.22 0.50 5.99
CA MET A 166 10.80 0.80 7.36
C MET A 166 9.29 0.79 7.55
N ASN A 167 8.51 1.32 6.60
CA ASN A 167 7.06 1.41 6.72
C ASN A 167 6.31 0.14 6.26
N GLY A 168 7.04 -0.92 5.87
CA GLY A 168 6.49 -2.19 5.41
C GLY A 168 6.05 -2.21 3.95
N GLY A 169 6.27 -1.15 3.17
CA GLY A 169 5.99 -1.12 1.73
C GLY A 169 6.75 -2.21 0.97
N PHE A 170 7.94 -2.57 1.46
CA PHE A 170 8.77 -3.65 0.95
C PHE A 170 8.70 -4.96 1.75
N ASN A 171 7.65 -5.15 2.55
CA ASN A 171 7.46 -6.46 3.20
C ASN A 171 7.46 -7.58 2.13
N PRO A 172 8.23 -8.69 2.29
CA PRO A 172 8.76 -9.21 3.55
C PRO A 172 10.18 -8.77 3.95
N LEU A 173 10.81 -7.86 3.20
CA LEU A 173 12.18 -7.44 3.51
C LEU A 173 12.28 -6.80 4.90
N LYS A 174 13.38 -7.12 5.61
CA LYS A 174 13.70 -6.58 6.94
C LYS A 174 14.88 -5.61 6.93
N GLY A 175 15.41 -5.32 5.75
CA GLY A 175 16.56 -4.46 5.54
C GLY A 175 17.07 -4.56 4.12
N PHE A 176 18.27 -4.10 3.88
CA PHE A 176 18.94 -4.27 2.60
C PHE A 176 19.37 -5.74 2.44
N LEU A 177 19.24 -6.25 1.21
CA LEU A 177 19.44 -7.68 0.91
C LEU A 177 20.83 -8.15 1.34
N SER A 178 20.89 -9.36 1.90
CA SER A 178 22.14 -10.11 2.05
C SER A 178 22.68 -10.49 0.67
N GLN A 179 23.95 -10.88 0.57
CA GLN A 179 24.51 -11.35 -0.69
C GLN A 179 23.73 -12.56 -1.24
N ALA A 180 23.34 -13.50 -0.38
CA ALA A 180 22.56 -14.67 -0.79
C ALA A 180 21.17 -14.31 -1.32
N ASP A 181 20.47 -13.36 -0.68
CA ASP A 181 19.19 -12.85 -1.19
C ASP A 181 19.37 -12.10 -2.50
N TYR A 182 20.42 -11.26 -2.60
CA TYR A 182 20.74 -10.52 -3.83
C TYR A 182 20.98 -11.46 -5.01
N ASP A 183 21.81 -12.48 -4.83
CA ASP A 183 22.12 -13.45 -5.89
C ASP A 183 20.84 -14.17 -6.35
N GLY A 184 20.02 -14.64 -5.42
CA GLY A 184 18.74 -15.28 -5.73
C GLY A 184 17.73 -14.36 -6.42
N VAL A 185 17.66 -13.09 -6.01
CA VAL A 185 16.82 -12.07 -6.65
C VAL A 185 17.28 -11.75 -8.05
N VAL A 186 18.57 -11.56 -8.26
CA VAL A 186 19.15 -11.30 -9.59
C VAL A 186 18.88 -12.46 -10.53
N GLU A 187 19.17 -13.69 -10.11
CA GLU A 187 19.07 -14.89 -10.97
C GLU A 187 17.63 -15.35 -11.18
N ASN A 188 16.82 -15.38 -10.13
CA ASN A 188 15.55 -16.11 -10.11
C ASN A 188 14.34 -15.32 -9.60
N MET A 189 14.51 -14.03 -9.29
CA MET A 189 13.46 -13.22 -8.60
C MET A 189 13.04 -13.84 -7.25
N ARG A 190 13.99 -14.45 -6.49
CA ARG A 190 13.71 -15.15 -5.24
C ARG A 190 14.69 -14.73 -4.15
N LEU A 191 14.16 -14.51 -2.95
CA LEU A 191 14.98 -14.44 -1.74
C LEU A 191 15.55 -15.83 -1.42
N ALA A 192 16.55 -15.91 -0.56
CA ALA A 192 17.19 -17.17 -0.15
C ALA A 192 16.19 -18.17 0.50
N ASP A 193 15.11 -17.68 1.11
CA ASP A 193 14.02 -18.49 1.65
C ASP A 193 12.97 -18.92 0.62
N GLY A 194 13.16 -18.55 -0.65
CA GLY A 194 12.29 -18.88 -1.79
C GLY A 194 11.13 -17.92 -2.02
N GLN A 195 10.94 -16.89 -1.19
CA GLN A 195 9.89 -15.90 -1.41
C GLN A 195 10.14 -15.07 -2.67
N LEU A 196 9.07 -14.77 -3.42
CA LEU A 196 9.12 -13.94 -4.62
C LEU A 196 9.53 -12.50 -4.28
N TRP A 197 10.65 -12.06 -4.87
CA TRP A 197 11.10 -10.68 -4.81
C TRP A 197 11.91 -10.32 -6.07
N PRO A 198 11.40 -9.47 -6.99
CA PRO A 198 11.97 -9.39 -8.34
C PRO A 198 13.08 -8.34 -8.53
N ILE A 199 13.26 -7.39 -7.61
CA ILE A 199 14.17 -6.24 -7.77
C ILE A 199 15.16 -6.19 -6.60
N PRO A 200 16.48 -6.08 -6.86
CA PRO A 200 17.47 -5.92 -5.80
C PRO A 200 17.26 -4.61 -5.01
N ILE A 201 17.24 -4.71 -3.68
CA ILE A 201 17.22 -3.58 -2.75
C ILE A 201 18.49 -3.63 -1.93
N THR A 202 19.48 -2.85 -2.32
CA THR A 202 20.85 -2.89 -1.81
C THR A 202 21.29 -1.52 -1.30
N LEU A 203 22.16 -1.51 -0.29
CA LEU A 203 22.85 -0.31 0.15
C LEU A 203 24.21 -0.24 -0.54
N ASP A 204 24.30 0.48 -1.63
CA ASP A 204 25.53 0.70 -2.38
C ASP A 204 26.36 1.82 -1.73
N VAL A 205 27.65 1.55 -1.46
CA VAL A 205 28.55 2.49 -0.79
C VAL A 205 29.90 2.59 -1.52
N SER A 206 30.72 3.57 -1.10
CA SER A 206 32.11 3.69 -1.62
C SER A 206 33.01 2.60 -1.05
N GLU A 207 34.04 2.22 -1.78
CA GLU A 207 35.08 1.28 -1.31
C GLU A 207 35.71 1.76 0.02
N THR A 208 36.05 3.03 0.10
CA THR A 208 36.67 3.62 1.30
C THR A 208 35.76 3.53 2.53
N PHE A 209 34.44 3.67 2.37
CA PHE A 209 33.51 3.51 3.47
C PHE A 209 33.42 2.04 3.92
N ALA A 210 33.33 1.14 2.96
CA ALA A 210 33.22 -0.31 3.25
C ALA A 210 34.49 -0.87 3.90
N GLU A 211 35.70 -0.43 3.49
CA GLU A 211 36.98 -0.84 4.07
C GLU A 211 37.13 -0.50 5.56
N GLY A 212 36.38 0.51 6.04
CA GLY A 212 36.35 0.93 7.44
C GLY A 212 35.33 0.18 8.31
N LEU A 213 34.63 -0.85 7.78
CA LEU A 213 33.55 -1.55 8.47
C LEU A 213 33.91 -3.00 8.77
N GLU A 214 33.41 -3.50 9.90
CA GLU A 214 33.45 -4.91 10.26
C GLU A 214 32.07 -5.55 10.16
N LEU A 215 32.00 -6.85 9.80
CA LEU A 215 30.76 -7.59 9.84
C LEU A 215 30.23 -7.70 11.28
N GLY A 216 28.94 -7.48 11.47
CA GLY A 216 28.29 -7.37 12.77
C GLY A 216 28.30 -5.96 13.37
N GLN A 217 28.97 -5.00 12.73
CA GLN A 217 28.96 -3.60 13.15
C GLN A 217 27.65 -2.93 12.82
N ASP A 218 27.15 -2.07 13.74
CA ASP A 218 26.04 -1.18 13.48
C ASP A 218 26.53 0.13 12.85
N ILE A 219 25.81 0.61 11.84
CA ILE A 219 26.01 1.90 11.19
C ILE A 219 24.75 2.75 11.29
N ALA A 220 24.90 4.07 11.32
CA ALA A 220 23.82 5.02 11.26
C ALA A 220 23.51 5.42 9.81
N LEU A 221 22.24 5.36 9.41
CA LEU A 221 21.77 5.79 8.11
C LEU A 221 21.13 7.18 8.23
N ARG A 222 21.69 8.17 7.53
CA ARG A 222 21.25 9.57 7.61
C ARG A 222 20.73 10.06 6.28
N ASP A 223 19.80 11.00 6.34
CA ASP A 223 19.44 11.77 5.16
C ASP A 223 20.53 12.80 4.80
N GLN A 224 20.31 13.53 3.70
CA GLN A 224 21.26 14.55 3.23
C GLN A 224 21.36 15.81 4.12
N GLU A 225 20.42 15.97 5.06
CA GLU A 225 20.44 17.02 6.09
C GLU A 225 21.18 16.57 7.37
N GLY A 226 21.64 15.31 7.40
CA GLY A 226 22.34 14.70 8.54
C GLY A 226 21.42 14.13 9.62
N VAL A 227 20.11 14.02 9.33
CA VAL A 227 19.14 13.44 10.27
C VAL A 227 19.24 11.92 10.23
N ILE A 228 19.45 11.30 11.41
CA ILE A 228 19.51 9.84 11.54
C ILE A 228 18.10 9.26 11.38
N LEU A 229 17.91 8.44 10.34
CA LEU A 229 16.63 7.79 10.02
C LEU A 229 16.53 6.39 10.60
N ALA A 230 17.64 5.64 10.59
CA ALA A 230 17.69 4.25 11.00
C ALA A 230 19.11 3.85 11.43
N THR A 231 19.24 2.69 12.04
CA THR A 231 20.48 1.93 12.13
C THR A 231 20.39 0.67 11.28
N MET A 232 21.51 0.16 10.85
CA MET A 232 21.65 -1.09 10.12
C MET A 232 22.82 -1.89 10.71
N THR A 233 22.61 -3.18 10.99
CA THR A 233 23.71 -4.10 11.32
C THR A 233 24.26 -4.66 10.01
N VAL A 234 25.54 -4.43 9.73
CA VAL A 234 26.20 -4.91 8.50
C VAL A 234 26.46 -6.41 8.63
N THR A 235 25.70 -7.23 7.89
CA THR A 235 25.89 -8.69 7.87
C THR A 235 26.70 -9.15 6.68
N ASP A 236 26.67 -8.40 5.57
CA ASP A 236 27.32 -8.73 4.31
C ASP A 236 27.96 -7.49 3.69
N SER A 237 29.10 -7.72 3.01
CA SER A 237 29.79 -6.70 2.22
C SER A 237 30.45 -7.38 1.01
N TRP A 238 30.05 -6.97 -0.20
CA TRP A 238 30.57 -7.58 -1.44
C TRP A 238 30.63 -6.59 -2.60
N SER A 239 31.44 -6.92 -3.60
CA SER A 239 31.48 -6.23 -4.88
C SER A 239 30.54 -6.95 -5.86
N PRO A 240 29.43 -6.31 -6.33
CA PRO A 240 28.49 -6.94 -7.24
C PRO A 240 29.04 -7.06 -8.66
N ASP A 241 28.60 -8.09 -9.39
CA ASP A 241 28.72 -8.16 -10.83
C ASP A 241 27.63 -7.33 -11.48
N LYS A 242 27.92 -6.05 -11.71
CA LYS A 242 26.97 -5.07 -12.26
C LYS A 242 26.52 -5.40 -13.68
N ALA A 243 27.35 -6.03 -14.49
CA ALA A 243 26.99 -6.46 -15.84
C ALA A 243 25.96 -7.60 -15.78
N LYS A 244 26.20 -8.58 -14.90
CA LYS A 244 25.23 -9.65 -14.65
C LYS A 244 23.91 -9.11 -14.10
N GLU A 245 23.96 -8.16 -13.12
CA GLU A 245 22.75 -7.51 -12.62
C GLU A 245 21.98 -6.80 -13.73
N ALA A 246 22.70 -6.06 -14.63
CA ALA A 246 22.07 -5.37 -15.75
C ALA A 246 21.35 -6.34 -16.70
N GLU A 247 22.02 -7.40 -17.14
CA GLU A 247 21.45 -8.41 -18.01
C GLU A 247 20.25 -9.15 -17.38
N MET A 248 20.40 -9.60 -16.14
CA MET A 248 19.39 -10.45 -15.51
C MET A 248 18.17 -9.65 -15.03
N VAL A 249 18.35 -8.44 -14.50
CA VAL A 249 17.25 -7.65 -13.92
C VAL A 249 16.58 -6.75 -14.96
N PHE A 250 17.36 -6.17 -15.86
CA PHE A 250 16.88 -5.19 -16.84
C PHE A 250 16.86 -5.73 -18.28
N GLY A 251 17.34 -6.96 -18.50
CA GLY A 251 17.31 -7.64 -19.80
C GLY A 251 18.38 -7.17 -20.79
N ALA A 252 19.22 -6.23 -20.42
CA ALA A 252 20.32 -5.74 -21.26
C ALA A 252 21.32 -4.91 -20.44
N ASP A 253 22.61 -5.02 -20.75
CA ASP A 253 23.66 -4.13 -20.26
C ASP A 253 23.85 -2.95 -21.21
N ASP A 254 22.79 -2.13 -21.36
CA ASP A 254 22.76 -0.96 -22.24
C ASP A 254 22.55 0.33 -21.43
N LEU A 255 23.49 1.28 -21.54
CA LEU A 255 23.45 2.57 -20.81
C LEU A 255 22.29 3.48 -21.23
N ALA A 256 21.59 3.21 -22.33
CA ALA A 256 20.34 3.88 -22.66
C ALA A 256 19.23 3.57 -21.65
N HIS A 257 19.33 2.42 -20.96
CA HIS A 257 18.44 2.09 -19.87
C HIS A 257 18.77 2.90 -18.61
N PRO A 258 17.83 3.69 -18.03
CA PRO A 258 18.13 4.61 -16.92
C PRO A 258 18.70 3.90 -15.67
N ALA A 259 18.21 2.69 -15.35
CA ALA A 259 18.71 1.95 -14.20
C ALA A 259 20.09 1.33 -14.46
N VAL A 260 20.37 0.86 -15.67
CA VAL A 260 21.70 0.37 -16.04
C VAL A 260 22.71 1.52 -16.01
N ASN A 261 22.32 2.68 -16.52
CA ASN A 261 23.16 3.88 -16.42
C ASN A 261 23.43 4.26 -14.95
N TYR A 262 22.43 4.21 -14.09
CA TYR A 262 22.61 4.43 -12.66
C TYR A 262 23.55 3.39 -12.05
N LEU A 263 23.35 2.12 -12.36
CA LEU A 263 24.11 0.99 -11.84
C LEU A 263 25.63 1.13 -12.13
N HIS A 264 25.99 1.48 -13.37
CA HIS A 264 27.39 1.63 -13.76
C HIS A 264 28.00 2.96 -13.34
N ASN A 265 27.26 4.08 -13.43
CA ASN A 265 27.82 5.41 -13.33
C ASN A 265 27.55 6.14 -12.01
N LYS A 266 26.59 5.66 -11.19
CA LYS A 266 26.16 6.32 -9.94
C LYS A 266 26.25 5.42 -8.71
N ALA A 267 25.85 4.16 -8.83
CA ALA A 267 25.87 3.22 -7.71
C ALA A 267 27.29 2.98 -7.21
N GLY A 268 27.45 2.91 -5.90
CA GLY A 268 28.70 2.58 -5.24
C GLY A 268 29.26 1.21 -5.69
N LYS A 269 30.52 0.96 -5.43
CA LYS A 269 31.19 -0.26 -5.88
C LYS A 269 31.01 -1.45 -4.94
N ILE A 270 30.67 -1.19 -3.68
CA ILE A 270 30.44 -2.21 -2.68
C ILE A 270 28.98 -2.16 -2.27
N TYR A 271 28.36 -3.32 -2.15
CA TYR A 271 27.01 -3.46 -1.59
C TYR A 271 27.11 -3.96 -0.15
N LEU A 272 26.32 -3.35 0.72
CA LEU A 272 26.16 -3.77 2.11
C LEU A 272 24.77 -4.38 2.30
N GLY A 273 24.71 -5.53 2.96
CA GLY A 273 23.47 -6.20 3.34
C GLY A 273 23.29 -6.21 4.85
N GLY A 274 22.03 -6.26 5.30
CA GLY A 274 21.73 -6.44 6.70
C GLY A 274 20.39 -5.86 7.16
N PRO A 275 19.92 -6.24 8.35
CA PRO A 275 18.67 -5.80 8.92
C PRO A 275 18.72 -4.32 9.31
N VAL A 276 17.59 -3.65 9.12
CA VAL A 276 17.38 -2.23 9.44
C VAL A 276 16.48 -2.09 10.66
N THR A 277 16.81 -1.15 11.53
CA THR A 277 15.98 -0.71 12.65
C THR A 277 15.63 0.76 12.47
N GLY A 278 14.36 1.06 12.21
CA GLY A 278 13.87 2.39 11.92
C GLY A 278 13.72 3.24 13.19
N ILE A 279 14.31 4.43 13.18
CA ILE A 279 14.25 5.41 14.27
C ILE A 279 13.17 6.45 13.98
N GLN A 280 13.15 7.00 12.77
CA GLN A 280 12.16 7.98 12.36
C GLN A 280 11.93 7.95 10.85
N GLN A 281 10.76 8.46 10.42
CA GLN A 281 10.44 8.58 9.00
C GLN A 281 11.26 9.73 8.38
N PRO A 282 11.62 9.63 7.08
CA PRO A 282 12.10 10.77 6.32
C PRO A 282 11.07 11.90 6.33
N VAL A 283 11.53 13.15 6.40
CA VAL A 283 10.64 14.30 6.43
C VAL A 283 10.29 14.71 4.99
N HIS A 284 9.00 14.72 4.69
CA HIS A 284 8.47 15.28 3.45
C HIS A 284 7.84 16.63 3.71
N TYR A 285 8.23 17.64 2.93
CA TYR A 285 7.74 19.02 3.08
C TYR A 285 6.54 19.33 2.19
N ASP A 286 6.23 18.44 1.23
CA ASP A 286 5.18 18.58 0.23
C ASP A 286 4.09 17.53 0.36
N PHE A 287 2.87 17.88 0.04
CA PHE A 287 1.70 17.00 -0.06
C PHE A 287 1.54 16.00 1.10
N ARG A 288 1.89 16.40 2.31
CA ARG A 288 1.97 15.54 3.51
C ARG A 288 0.66 14.78 3.79
N ALA A 289 -0.48 15.41 3.51
CA ALA A 289 -1.81 14.81 3.71
C ALA A 289 -2.15 13.69 2.69
N ARG A 290 -1.24 13.41 1.75
CA ARG A 290 -1.40 12.38 0.72
C ARG A 290 -0.33 11.29 0.79
N ARG A 291 0.54 11.31 1.79
CA ARG A 291 1.64 10.36 1.94
C ARG A 291 1.32 9.35 3.04
N ASP A 292 0.37 8.45 2.73
CA ASP A 292 -0.04 7.44 3.69
C ASP A 292 0.91 6.23 3.63
N THR A 293 1.28 5.72 4.80
CA THR A 293 1.99 4.43 4.92
C THR A 293 1.06 3.27 4.57
N PRO A 294 1.61 2.07 4.29
CA PRO A 294 0.79 0.88 4.08
C PRO A 294 -0.24 0.63 5.19
N ASN A 295 0.15 0.78 6.45
CA ASN A 295 -0.74 0.54 7.58
C ASN A 295 -1.81 1.61 7.74
N GLU A 296 -1.51 2.87 7.41
CA GLU A 296 -2.49 3.95 7.37
C GLU A 296 -3.54 3.72 6.29
N LEU A 297 -3.13 3.37 5.06
CA LEU A 297 -4.07 3.02 3.99
C LEU A 297 -4.92 1.80 4.34
N ARG A 298 -4.33 0.74 4.91
CA ARG A 298 -5.07 -0.44 5.37
C ARG A 298 -6.11 -0.07 6.43
N ALA A 299 -5.75 0.78 7.38
CA ALA A 299 -6.67 1.28 8.40
C ALA A 299 -7.77 2.16 7.78
N TYR A 300 -7.42 3.00 6.82
CA TYR A 300 -8.35 3.85 6.10
C TYR A 300 -9.38 3.03 5.30
N PHE A 301 -8.93 2.03 4.55
CA PHE A 301 -9.81 1.13 3.80
C PHE A 301 -10.76 0.34 4.72
N ARG A 302 -10.25 -0.14 5.87
CA ARG A 302 -11.10 -0.77 6.89
C ARG A 302 -12.17 0.19 7.42
N LYS A 303 -11.79 1.44 7.70
CA LYS A 303 -12.72 2.48 8.18
C LYS A 303 -13.81 2.76 7.17
N LEU A 304 -13.50 2.78 5.87
CA LEU A 304 -14.45 2.97 4.79
C LEU A 304 -15.28 1.71 4.47
N GLY A 305 -14.91 0.55 5.01
CA GLY A 305 -15.53 -0.74 4.68
C GLY A 305 -15.17 -1.24 3.27
N TRP A 306 -14.10 -0.73 2.68
CA TRP A 306 -13.62 -1.17 1.37
C TRP A 306 -13.02 -2.56 1.47
N ARG A 307 -13.37 -3.45 0.54
CA ARG A 307 -12.94 -4.85 0.54
C ARG A 307 -12.16 -5.22 -0.71
N ARG A 308 -12.56 -4.65 -1.84
CA ARG A 308 -11.87 -4.80 -3.12
C ARG A 308 -11.33 -3.43 -3.49
N ILE A 309 -10.04 -3.34 -3.69
CA ILE A 309 -9.35 -2.10 -4.03
C ILE A 309 -8.47 -2.37 -5.24
N VAL A 310 -8.74 -1.65 -6.33
CA VAL A 310 -7.90 -1.65 -7.52
C VAL A 310 -6.94 -0.46 -7.45
N ALA A 311 -5.65 -0.73 -7.58
CA ALA A 311 -4.63 0.31 -7.60
C ALA A 311 -4.26 0.70 -9.03
N PHE A 312 -4.16 2.00 -9.25
CA PHE A 312 -3.61 2.58 -10.47
C PHE A 312 -2.29 3.29 -10.17
N GLN A 313 -1.20 2.80 -10.77
CA GLN A 313 0.10 3.47 -10.69
C GLN A 313 0.33 4.34 -11.92
N THR A 314 0.88 5.51 -11.69
CA THR A 314 1.34 6.38 -12.77
C THR A 314 2.54 7.23 -12.33
N ARG A 315 3.36 7.63 -13.28
CA ARG A 315 4.40 8.66 -13.18
C ARG A 315 4.17 9.80 -14.18
N ASN A 316 3.04 9.78 -14.85
CA ASN A 316 2.65 10.80 -15.84
C ASN A 316 1.45 11.59 -15.32
N PRO A 317 1.23 12.83 -15.75
CA PRO A 317 0.00 13.55 -15.49
C PRO A 317 -1.22 12.74 -15.93
N LEU A 318 -2.28 12.77 -15.13
CA LEU A 318 -3.55 12.14 -15.51
C LEU A 318 -4.22 12.94 -16.62
N HIS A 319 -4.80 12.22 -17.56
CA HIS A 319 -5.62 12.77 -18.62
C HIS A 319 -6.87 11.89 -18.83
N ARG A 320 -7.79 12.33 -19.68
CA ARG A 320 -9.11 11.71 -19.87
C ARG A 320 -9.04 10.19 -20.17
N ALA A 321 -8.05 9.75 -20.95
CA ALA A 321 -7.89 8.32 -21.22
C ALA A 321 -7.56 7.52 -19.93
N HIS A 322 -6.73 8.06 -19.04
CA HIS A 322 -6.45 7.42 -17.75
C HIS A 322 -7.69 7.39 -16.84
N GLN A 323 -8.48 8.45 -16.86
CA GLN A 323 -9.73 8.51 -16.11
C GLN A 323 -10.70 7.42 -16.55
N GLU A 324 -10.97 7.34 -17.87
CA GLU A 324 -11.85 6.30 -18.42
C GLU A 324 -11.33 4.89 -18.11
N LEU A 325 -10.02 4.71 -18.25
CA LEU A 325 -9.30 3.49 -17.91
C LEU A 325 -9.57 3.05 -16.47
N THR A 326 -9.34 3.95 -15.53
CA THR A 326 -9.49 3.64 -14.10
C THR A 326 -10.93 3.38 -13.71
N PHE A 327 -11.90 4.07 -14.33
CA PHE A 327 -13.33 3.78 -14.14
C PHE A 327 -13.72 2.39 -14.64
N ARG A 328 -13.24 2.01 -15.83
CA ARG A 328 -13.48 0.67 -16.38
C ARG A 328 -12.85 -0.41 -15.49
N ALA A 329 -11.59 -0.23 -15.08
CA ALA A 329 -10.92 -1.14 -14.19
C ALA A 329 -11.65 -1.32 -12.85
N ALA A 330 -12.09 -0.21 -12.24
CA ALA A 330 -12.85 -0.25 -11.00
C ALA A 330 -14.19 -0.98 -11.15
N LYS A 331 -14.88 -0.75 -12.28
CA LYS A 331 -16.14 -1.43 -12.60
C LYS A 331 -15.96 -2.92 -12.87
N GLU A 332 -14.95 -3.29 -13.67
CA GLU A 332 -14.65 -4.68 -14.03
C GLU A 332 -14.23 -5.49 -12.80
N ALA A 333 -13.35 -4.90 -11.97
CA ALA A 333 -12.93 -5.51 -10.72
C ALA A 333 -14.01 -5.44 -9.61
N GLU A 334 -15.12 -4.73 -9.81
CA GLU A 334 -16.11 -4.40 -8.76
C GLU A 334 -15.41 -3.87 -7.50
N ALA A 335 -14.46 -2.95 -7.67
CA ALA A 335 -13.54 -2.51 -6.64
C ALA A 335 -13.57 -0.98 -6.46
N ASN A 336 -13.18 -0.53 -5.28
CA ASN A 336 -12.86 0.87 -5.04
C ASN A 336 -11.49 1.19 -5.66
N LEU A 337 -11.25 2.45 -5.99
CA LEU A 337 -10.06 2.89 -6.71
C LEU A 337 -9.07 3.58 -5.78
N LEU A 338 -7.83 3.11 -5.79
CA LEU A 338 -6.67 3.82 -5.26
C LEU A 338 -5.84 4.39 -6.42
N ILE A 339 -5.83 5.71 -6.59
CA ILE A 339 -4.87 6.40 -7.44
C ILE A 339 -3.58 6.51 -6.63
N HIS A 340 -2.51 5.81 -7.05
CA HIS A 340 -1.28 5.65 -6.29
C HIS A 340 -0.04 6.01 -7.13
N PRO A 341 0.11 7.32 -7.46
CA PRO A 341 1.21 7.80 -8.29
C PRO A 341 2.54 7.77 -7.54
N VAL A 342 3.61 7.55 -8.29
CA VAL A 342 4.99 7.61 -7.79
C VAL A 342 5.46 9.05 -7.75
N VAL A 343 5.97 9.49 -6.59
CA VAL A 343 6.54 10.83 -6.36
C VAL A 343 8.01 10.79 -5.93
N GLY A 344 8.59 9.61 -5.75
CA GLY A 344 10.03 9.44 -5.59
C GLY A 344 10.80 9.63 -6.91
N MET A 345 11.90 8.91 -7.07
CA MET A 345 12.69 9.00 -8.29
C MET A 345 11.98 8.31 -9.46
N THR A 346 11.95 9.00 -10.59
CA THR A 346 11.43 8.48 -11.85
C THR A 346 12.49 8.63 -12.96
N LYS A 347 12.11 8.39 -14.19
CA LYS A 347 13.02 8.47 -15.33
C LYS A 347 13.40 9.94 -15.62
N PRO A 348 14.65 10.21 -16.00
CA PRO A 348 15.06 11.53 -16.50
C PRO A 348 14.16 12.02 -17.63
N GLY A 349 13.75 13.30 -17.56
CA GLY A 349 12.85 13.92 -18.54
C GLY A 349 11.36 13.75 -18.24
N ASP A 350 10.98 13.05 -17.18
CA ASP A 350 9.60 13.06 -16.69
C ASP A 350 9.24 14.44 -16.12
N ILE A 351 7.96 14.78 -16.14
CA ILE A 351 7.44 16.00 -15.49
C ILE A 351 7.69 15.89 -13.99
N ASP A 352 8.10 16.98 -13.36
CA ASP A 352 8.34 17.03 -11.92
C ASP A 352 7.09 16.60 -11.12
N HIS A 353 7.31 16.08 -9.93
CA HIS A 353 6.22 15.51 -9.13
C HIS A 353 5.27 16.59 -8.60
N PHE A 354 5.71 17.84 -8.35
CA PHE A 354 4.83 18.92 -7.90
C PHE A 354 3.77 19.23 -8.95
N THR A 355 4.18 19.37 -10.20
CA THR A 355 3.28 19.57 -11.33
C THR A 355 2.33 18.38 -11.51
N ARG A 356 2.87 17.15 -11.44
CA ARG A 356 2.05 15.94 -11.57
C ARG A 356 0.99 15.83 -10.48
N VAL A 357 1.34 16.05 -9.21
CA VAL A 357 0.41 15.94 -8.09
C VAL A 357 -0.68 16.99 -8.18
N ARG A 358 -0.36 18.24 -8.57
CA ARG A 358 -1.39 19.27 -8.82
C ARG A 358 -2.35 18.87 -9.93
N CYS A 359 -1.85 18.23 -10.99
CA CYS A 359 -2.72 17.69 -12.04
C CYS A 359 -3.62 16.57 -11.48
N TYR A 360 -3.09 15.69 -10.62
CA TYR A 360 -3.90 14.64 -10.00
C TYR A 360 -5.00 15.21 -9.11
N GLU A 361 -4.67 16.18 -8.26
CA GLU A 361 -5.65 16.86 -7.39
C GLU A 361 -6.76 17.52 -8.20
N ALA A 362 -6.40 18.23 -9.28
CA ALA A 362 -7.38 18.88 -10.15
C ALA A 362 -8.32 17.88 -10.87
N VAL A 363 -7.83 16.68 -11.18
CA VAL A 363 -8.64 15.63 -11.83
C VAL A 363 -9.45 14.84 -10.80
N LEU A 364 -8.98 14.76 -9.55
CA LEU A 364 -9.61 13.96 -8.49
C LEU A 364 -11.05 14.40 -8.20
N ASP A 365 -11.37 15.67 -8.36
CA ASP A 365 -12.75 16.22 -8.24
C ASP A 365 -13.74 15.62 -9.24
N GLN A 366 -13.24 15.02 -10.32
CA GLN A 366 -14.06 14.33 -11.32
C GLN A 366 -14.32 12.85 -10.99
N TYR A 367 -13.73 12.35 -9.87
CA TYR A 367 -13.94 10.99 -9.38
C TYR A 367 -14.96 10.97 -8.25
N PRO A 368 -15.75 9.89 -8.11
CA PRO A 368 -16.66 9.75 -6.97
C PRO A 368 -15.87 9.62 -5.67
N ALA A 369 -15.99 10.59 -4.77
CA ALA A 369 -15.26 10.63 -3.50
C ALA A 369 -15.56 9.44 -2.57
N SER A 370 -16.72 8.78 -2.73
CA SER A 370 -17.11 7.61 -1.94
C SER A 370 -16.38 6.32 -2.34
N THR A 371 -15.86 6.26 -3.57
CA THR A 371 -15.25 5.03 -4.14
C THR A 371 -13.82 5.22 -4.59
N THR A 372 -13.27 6.43 -4.50
CA THR A 372 -11.93 6.76 -4.99
C THR A 372 -11.13 7.50 -3.91
N THR A 373 -9.87 7.14 -3.78
CA THR A 373 -8.90 7.90 -2.97
C THR A 373 -7.56 7.98 -3.69
N MET A 374 -6.71 8.90 -3.25
CA MET A 374 -5.36 9.06 -3.76
C MET A 374 -4.36 9.09 -2.61
N SER A 375 -3.27 8.34 -2.76
CA SER A 375 -2.09 8.41 -1.90
C SER A 375 -0.83 8.40 -2.75
N LEU A 376 0.23 9.05 -2.28
CA LEU A 376 1.48 9.21 -3.00
C LEU A 376 2.49 8.16 -2.55
N LEU A 377 3.16 7.52 -3.50
CA LEU A 377 4.18 6.50 -3.22
C LEU A 377 5.58 7.07 -3.44
N ASN A 378 6.39 7.10 -2.39
CA ASN A 378 7.78 7.52 -2.47
C ASN A 378 8.70 6.38 -2.94
N LEU A 379 8.50 5.95 -4.18
CA LEU A 379 9.24 4.85 -4.80
C LEU A 379 10.33 5.39 -5.73
N ALA A 380 11.53 4.85 -5.65
CA ALA A 380 12.54 5.03 -6.69
C ALA A 380 12.36 3.96 -7.77
N MET A 381 11.72 4.34 -8.88
CA MET A 381 11.48 3.44 -10.02
C MET A 381 12.77 2.96 -10.66
N ARG A 382 12.79 1.70 -11.07
CA ARG A 382 13.92 1.04 -11.74
C ARG A 382 13.76 0.98 -13.26
N MET A 383 12.56 1.20 -13.75
CA MET A 383 12.18 1.06 -15.17
C MET A 383 12.39 -0.36 -15.72
N ALA A 384 12.31 -1.38 -14.84
CA ALA A 384 12.60 -2.79 -15.13
C ALA A 384 11.43 -3.55 -15.79
N GLY A 385 10.48 -2.85 -16.38
CA GLY A 385 9.38 -3.42 -17.15
C GLY A 385 8.67 -4.60 -16.45
N PRO A 386 8.87 -5.85 -16.97
CA PRO A 386 8.19 -7.03 -16.42
C PRO A 386 8.47 -7.28 -14.95
N ARG A 387 9.73 -7.24 -14.51
CA ARG A 387 10.09 -7.43 -13.10
C ARG A 387 9.53 -6.32 -12.22
N GLU A 388 9.53 -5.09 -12.71
CA GLU A 388 8.97 -3.96 -11.96
C GLU A 388 7.44 -4.04 -11.84
N ALA A 389 6.73 -4.60 -12.79
CA ALA A 389 5.30 -4.84 -12.68
C ALA A 389 4.97 -5.79 -11.51
N VAL A 390 5.71 -6.89 -11.37
CA VAL A 390 5.61 -7.84 -10.25
C VAL A 390 5.92 -7.13 -8.92
N TRP A 391 6.99 -6.35 -8.87
CA TRP A 391 7.37 -5.55 -7.70
C TRP A 391 6.29 -4.55 -7.30
N HIS A 392 5.74 -3.84 -8.28
CA HIS A 392 4.63 -2.91 -8.07
C HIS A 392 3.37 -3.61 -7.52
N GLY A 393 3.11 -4.85 -7.93
CA GLY A 393 2.04 -5.67 -7.38
C GLY A 393 2.27 -6.00 -5.90
N ILE A 394 3.47 -6.44 -5.53
CA ILE A 394 3.85 -6.70 -4.13
C ILE A 394 3.65 -5.45 -3.26
N ILE A 395 4.14 -4.30 -3.74
CA ILE A 395 3.99 -3.03 -3.03
C ILE A 395 2.50 -2.69 -2.82
N ARG A 396 1.65 -2.83 -3.86
CA ARG A 396 0.21 -2.51 -3.75
C ARG A 396 -0.52 -3.48 -2.84
N LYS A 397 -0.18 -4.76 -2.87
CA LYS A 397 -0.67 -5.73 -1.88
C LYS A 397 -0.31 -5.29 -0.45
N ASN A 398 0.92 -4.84 -0.23
CA ASN A 398 1.35 -4.34 1.07
C ASN A 398 0.55 -3.10 1.50
N HIS A 399 0.13 -2.24 0.58
CA HIS A 399 -0.78 -1.13 0.82
C HIS A 399 -2.27 -1.54 0.92
N GLY A 400 -2.59 -2.83 0.90
CA GLY A 400 -3.95 -3.35 1.10
C GLY A 400 -4.80 -3.48 -0.16
N CYS A 401 -4.21 -3.30 -1.35
CA CYS A 401 -4.92 -3.50 -2.61
C CYS A 401 -5.14 -4.98 -2.92
N THR A 402 -6.25 -5.28 -3.58
CA THR A 402 -6.64 -6.62 -4.02
C THR A 402 -6.48 -6.81 -5.53
N HIS A 403 -6.44 -5.70 -6.26
CA HIS A 403 -6.28 -5.68 -7.72
C HIS A 403 -5.27 -4.61 -8.11
N PHE A 404 -4.57 -4.86 -9.21
CA PHE A 404 -3.59 -3.93 -9.74
C PHE A 404 -3.72 -3.79 -11.26
N ILE A 405 -3.75 -2.55 -11.74
CA ILE A 405 -3.82 -2.26 -13.17
C ILE A 405 -2.41 -2.34 -13.74
N VAL A 406 -2.17 -3.31 -14.64
CA VAL A 406 -0.94 -3.43 -15.40
C VAL A 406 -1.18 -2.97 -16.83
N GLY A 407 -0.63 -1.80 -17.15
CA GLY A 407 -0.78 -1.20 -18.47
C GLY A 407 0.13 -1.83 -19.54
N ARG A 408 -0.14 -1.48 -20.79
CA ARG A 408 0.78 -1.75 -21.89
C ARG A 408 2.11 -1.01 -21.62
N ASP A 409 3.25 -1.65 -21.89
CA ASP A 409 4.60 -1.09 -21.66
C ASP A 409 4.76 -0.56 -20.21
N HIS A 410 4.31 -1.38 -19.25
CA HIS A 410 4.34 -1.01 -17.83
C HIS A 410 5.79 -0.84 -17.35
N ALA A 411 6.10 0.34 -16.80
CA ALA A 411 7.44 0.71 -16.33
C ALA A 411 8.56 0.53 -17.39
N GLY A 412 8.22 0.63 -18.66
CA GLY A 412 9.18 0.55 -19.74
C GLY A 412 10.11 1.79 -19.80
N PRO A 413 11.43 1.61 -20.02
CA PRO A 413 12.40 2.71 -20.08
C PRO A 413 12.34 3.48 -21.38
N GLY A 414 11.73 2.91 -22.43
CA GLY A 414 11.71 3.43 -23.78
C GLY A 414 12.61 2.63 -24.73
N LYS A 415 13.38 3.31 -25.55
CA LYS A 415 14.20 2.68 -26.59
C LYS A 415 15.65 2.45 -26.15
N ASN A 416 16.22 1.33 -26.60
CA ASN A 416 17.63 0.98 -26.43
C ASN A 416 18.54 1.79 -27.39
N SER A 417 19.84 1.56 -27.29
CA SER A 417 20.83 2.23 -28.14
C SER A 417 20.68 1.93 -29.64
N ALA A 418 19.99 0.84 -30.00
CA ALA A 418 19.68 0.48 -31.40
C ALA A 418 18.36 1.10 -31.89
N GLY A 419 17.60 1.79 -31.03
CA GLY A 419 16.32 2.40 -31.35
C GLY A 419 15.11 1.44 -31.25
N GLU A 420 15.29 0.27 -30.64
CA GLU A 420 14.25 -0.72 -30.38
C GLU A 420 13.71 -0.56 -28.96
N ASP A 421 12.50 -1.04 -28.70
CA ASP A 421 11.96 -1.03 -27.34
C ASP A 421 12.65 -2.10 -26.49
N PHE A 422 12.99 -1.78 -25.23
CA PHE A 422 13.66 -2.72 -24.32
C PHE A 422 12.82 -3.95 -24.00
N TYR A 423 11.50 -3.78 -23.93
CA TYR A 423 10.56 -4.85 -23.61
C TYR A 423 9.41 -4.87 -24.61
N GLY A 424 8.82 -6.04 -24.81
CA GLY A 424 7.60 -6.17 -25.56
C GLY A 424 6.42 -5.45 -24.84
N PRO A 425 5.41 -5.01 -25.60
CA PRO A 425 4.33 -4.19 -25.06
C PRO A 425 3.47 -4.87 -23.99
N TYR A 426 3.49 -6.19 -23.90
CA TYR A 426 2.70 -6.99 -22.97
C TYR A 426 3.54 -7.89 -22.04
N ASP A 427 4.87 -7.90 -22.17
CA ASP A 427 5.76 -8.75 -21.36
C ASP A 427 5.53 -8.54 -19.86
N ALA A 428 5.22 -7.30 -19.45
CA ALA A 428 4.91 -6.97 -18.06
C ALA A 428 3.61 -7.63 -17.57
N GLN A 429 2.59 -7.70 -18.43
CA GLN A 429 1.33 -8.38 -18.11
C GLN A 429 1.54 -9.90 -18.05
N ASP A 430 2.32 -10.45 -18.95
CA ASP A 430 2.57 -11.91 -19.03
C ASP A 430 3.32 -12.38 -17.80
N LEU A 431 4.43 -11.73 -17.42
CA LEU A 431 5.15 -12.07 -16.19
C LEU A 431 4.30 -11.85 -14.93
N PHE A 432 3.51 -10.78 -14.89
CA PHE A 432 2.63 -10.53 -13.74
C PHE A 432 1.58 -11.64 -13.60
N ARG A 433 0.99 -12.09 -14.70
CA ARG A 433 -0.03 -13.15 -14.73
C ARG A 433 0.51 -14.47 -14.19
N GLU A 434 1.78 -14.79 -14.49
CA GLU A 434 2.46 -15.98 -13.96
C GLU A 434 2.56 -15.94 -12.43
N HIS A 435 2.78 -14.76 -11.85
CA HIS A 435 3.04 -14.59 -10.42
C HIS A 435 1.87 -14.05 -9.60
N GLN A 436 0.76 -13.63 -10.21
CA GLN A 436 -0.34 -12.96 -9.48
C GLN A 436 -0.93 -13.81 -8.34
N ALA A 437 -1.02 -15.12 -8.51
CA ALA A 437 -1.55 -16.03 -7.49
C ALA A 437 -0.62 -16.10 -6.26
N GLU A 438 0.70 -16.08 -6.48
CA GLU A 438 1.70 -16.08 -5.43
C GLU A 438 1.77 -14.72 -4.72
N ILE A 439 1.73 -13.63 -5.47
CA ILE A 439 1.65 -12.26 -4.91
C ILE A 439 0.38 -12.13 -4.08
N GLY A 440 -0.71 -12.76 -4.48
CA GLY A 440 -2.03 -12.64 -3.85
C GLY A 440 -2.72 -11.31 -4.18
N ILE A 441 -2.56 -10.81 -5.41
CA ILE A 441 -3.23 -9.65 -5.99
C ILE A 441 -3.64 -9.97 -7.43
N GLU A 442 -4.87 -9.66 -7.80
CA GLU A 442 -5.39 -9.93 -9.14
C GLU A 442 -4.96 -8.82 -10.11
N MET A 443 -4.54 -9.19 -11.30
CA MET A 443 -4.27 -8.25 -12.37
C MET A 443 -5.57 -7.78 -13.02
N VAL A 444 -5.67 -6.49 -13.24
CA VAL A 444 -6.60 -5.93 -14.23
C VAL A 444 -5.76 -5.55 -15.44
N ASP A 445 -5.81 -6.37 -16.47
CA ASP A 445 -5.04 -6.13 -17.68
C ASP A 445 -5.66 -4.98 -18.48
N PHE A 446 -4.80 -4.16 -19.03
CA PHE A 446 -5.22 -2.97 -19.71
C PHE A 446 -4.89 -3.04 -21.19
N LYS A 447 -5.95 -2.91 -22.01
CA LYS A 447 -5.86 -2.90 -23.46
C LYS A 447 -5.53 -1.50 -23.97
N HIS A 448 -5.06 -1.41 -25.20
CA HIS A 448 -4.77 -0.14 -25.85
C HIS A 448 -6.04 0.67 -26.05
N MET A 449 -6.14 1.83 -25.36
CA MET A 449 -7.27 2.75 -25.48
C MET A 449 -7.06 3.75 -26.60
N VAL A 450 -8.06 3.94 -27.42
CA VAL A 450 -8.11 4.92 -28.49
C VAL A 450 -9.35 5.80 -28.36
N TYR A 451 -9.26 7.05 -28.81
CA TYR A 451 -10.41 7.94 -28.80
C TYR A 451 -11.23 7.75 -30.06
N VAL A 452 -12.52 7.45 -29.92
CA VAL A 452 -13.48 7.34 -31.02
C VAL A 452 -14.22 8.66 -31.13
N GLN A 453 -13.97 9.40 -32.20
CA GLN A 453 -14.44 10.79 -32.37
C GLN A 453 -15.96 10.88 -32.41
N GLU A 454 -16.63 10.00 -33.15
CA GLU A 454 -18.08 9.99 -33.33
C GLU A 454 -18.85 9.68 -32.04
N ARG A 455 -18.17 8.94 -31.10
CA ARG A 455 -18.77 8.58 -29.81
C ARG A 455 -18.28 9.49 -28.67
N ALA A 456 -17.34 10.38 -28.97
CA ALA A 456 -16.69 11.29 -28.01
C ALA A 456 -16.15 10.60 -26.74
N GLN A 457 -15.67 9.33 -26.87
CA GLN A 457 -15.20 8.52 -25.76
C GLN A 457 -13.95 7.69 -26.10
N TYR A 458 -13.24 7.23 -25.07
CA TYR A 458 -12.16 6.28 -25.22
C TYR A 458 -12.69 4.85 -25.15
N GLU A 459 -12.27 4.00 -26.09
CA GLU A 459 -12.62 2.59 -26.17
C GLU A 459 -11.36 1.73 -26.38
N PRO A 460 -11.37 0.46 -25.93
CA PRO A 460 -10.30 -0.47 -26.30
C PRO A 460 -10.27 -0.67 -27.81
N ALA A 461 -9.08 -0.56 -28.41
CA ALA A 461 -8.91 -0.61 -29.87
C ALA A 461 -9.35 -1.96 -30.49
N ASP A 462 -9.36 -3.04 -29.73
CA ASP A 462 -9.80 -4.38 -30.14
C ASP A 462 -11.33 -4.58 -29.99
N GLU A 463 -12.00 -3.76 -29.20
CA GLU A 463 -13.47 -3.81 -29.04
C GLU A 463 -14.22 -3.04 -30.12
N ILE A 464 -13.53 -2.19 -30.92
CA ILE A 464 -14.13 -1.43 -32.00
C ILE A 464 -14.43 -2.36 -33.18
N LYS A 465 -15.71 -2.72 -33.34
CA LYS A 465 -16.19 -3.64 -34.40
C LYS A 465 -16.37 -2.94 -35.75
N ASP A 466 -16.60 -1.65 -35.75
CA ASP A 466 -16.97 -0.81 -36.91
C ASP A 466 -15.84 0.16 -37.32
N LYS A 467 -14.58 -0.35 -37.32
CA LYS A 467 -13.35 0.46 -37.57
C LYS A 467 -13.40 1.26 -38.90
N GLU A 468 -14.12 0.78 -39.87
CA GLU A 468 -14.27 1.46 -41.18
C GLU A 468 -15.23 2.65 -41.16
N SER A 469 -16.10 2.71 -40.14
CA SER A 469 -17.15 3.73 -40.01
C SER A 469 -16.90 4.79 -38.95
N VAL A 470 -15.82 4.66 -38.19
CA VAL A 470 -15.47 5.58 -37.11
C VAL A 470 -14.05 6.11 -37.25
N THR A 471 -13.86 7.37 -36.84
CA THR A 471 -12.56 8.02 -36.80
C THR A 471 -11.88 7.72 -35.47
N VAL A 472 -10.78 6.97 -35.52
CA VAL A 472 -9.97 6.60 -34.35
C VAL A 472 -8.79 7.55 -34.25
N LEU A 473 -8.69 8.27 -33.11
CA LEU A 473 -7.56 9.11 -32.77
C LEU A 473 -6.69 8.42 -31.74
N ASN A 474 -5.42 8.24 -32.09
CA ASN A 474 -4.40 7.70 -31.18
C ASN A 474 -3.62 8.89 -30.60
N ILE A 475 -4.01 9.33 -29.39
CA ILE A 475 -3.35 10.46 -28.74
C ILE A 475 -2.29 9.89 -27.82
N SER A 476 -1.02 10.08 -28.16
CA SER A 476 0.09 9.62 -27.34
C SER A 476 0.33 10.56 -26.14
N GLY A 477 0.79 10.02 -25.01
CA GLY A 477 1.22 10.83 -23.87
C GLY A 477 2.34 11.82 -24.18
N THR A 478 3.07 11.61 -25.29
CA THR A 478 4.10 12.52 -25.79
C THR A 478 3.50 13.74 -26.49
N GLU A 479 2.40 13.56 -27.21
CA GLU A 479 1.67 14.67 -27.84
C GLU A 479 0.95 15.55 -26.81
N LEU A 480 0.43 14.94 -25.74
CA LEU A 480 -0.19 15.68 -24.64
C LEU A 480 0.80 16.51 -23.79
N ARG A 481 2.12 16.25 -23.92
CA ARG A 481 3.18 16.97 -23.22
C ARG A 481 3.75 18.14 -24.02
N ARG A 482 3.38 18.29 -25.28
CA ARG A 482 3.70 19.42 -26.16
C ARG A 482 2.64 20.50 -26.07
#